data_e4470b7c6257f3a2c77d5cc8a62efaef
#
_entry.id   e4470b7c6257f3a2c77d5cc8a62efaef
#
_cell.length_a   1.000
_cell.length_b   1.000
_cell.length_c   1.000
_cell.angle_alpha   90.00
_cell.angle_beta   90.00
_cell.angle_gamma   90.00
#
_symmetry.space_group_name_H-M   'P 1'
#
loop_
_entity.id
_entity.type
_entity.pdbx_description
1 polymer ?
#
loop_
_entity_poly.entity_id
_entity_poly.type
_entity_poly.pdbx_seq_one_letter_code
_entity_poly.pdbx_strand_id
1 'polypeptide(L)' 'MTPEPDMNTSTLAETANYIAWKATEPDGEVTYHLELGTVTLHFFLEEWKEFVELARLLPET' A
#
# COMPACT_ATOMS: atom_id res chain seq x y z
N MET A 1 -2.87 13.85 4.09
CA MET A 1 -3.52 14.21 2.84
C MET A 1 -4.94 13.73 2.80
N THR A 2 -5.85 14.55 2.29
CA THR A 2 -7.26 14.20 2.20
C THR A 2 -7.51 13.34 0.96
N PRO A 3 -8.16 12.18 1.11
CA PRO A 3 -8.43 11.36 -0.07
C PRO A 3 -9.45 12.03 -0.99
N GLU A 4 -9.46 11.62 -2.25
CA GLU A 4 -10.41 12.08 -3.21
C GLU A 4 -11.84 11.70 -2.78
N PRO A 5 -12.83 12.56 -3.02
CA PRO A 5 -14.20 12.25 -2.56
C PRO A 5 -14.77 10.97 -3.13
N ASP A 6 -14.34 10.58 -4.34
CA ASP A 6 -14.85 9.38 -5.02
C ASP A 6 -13.92 8.20 -4.88
N MET A 7 -13.01 8.25 -3.92
CA MET A 7 -12.01 7.21 -3.69
C MET A 7 -12.05 6.79 -2.23
N ASN A 8 -11.98 5.49 -1.97
CA ASN A 8 -11.88 4.97 -0.63
C ASN A 8 -10.46 4.54 -0.36
N THR A 9 -9.89 5.02 0.75
CA THR A 9 -8.58 4.57 1.17
C THR A 9 -8.69 3.90 2.53
N SER A 10 -7.82 2.93 2.76
CA SER A 10 -7.82 2.17 4.00
C SER A 10 -6.38 1.88 4.39
N THR A 11 -5.99 2.29 5.59
CA THR A 11 -4.65 2.03 6.08
C THR A 11 -4.52 0.56 6.41
N LEU A 12 -3.49 -0.08 5.86
CA LEU A 12 -3.24 -1.50 6.11
C LEU A 12 -2.27 -1.70 7.27
N ALA A 13 -1.22 -0.88 7.33
CA ALA A 13 -0.23 -0.98 8.38
C ALA A 13 0.54 0.34 8.45
N GLU A 14 1.06 0.63 9.62
CA GLU A 14 1.77 1.88 9.81
C GLU A 14 2.80 1.72 10.92
N THR A 15 3.99 2.27 10.68
CA THR A 15 5.03 2.38 11.69
C THR A 15 5.38 3.84 11.86
N ALA A 16 6.43 4.12 12.63
CA ALA A 16 6.80 5.52 12.88
C ALA A 16 7.13 6.28 11.59
N ASN A 17 7.71 5.58 10.60
CA ASN A 17 8.18 6.25 9.39
C ASN A 17 7.59 5.70 8.09
N TYR A 18 6.89 4.57 8.15
CA TYR A 18 6.37 3.90 6.97
C TYR A 18 4.88 3.68 7.11
N ILE A 19 4.18 3.70 5.98
CA ILE A 19 2.75 3.43 5.99
C ILE A 19 2.39 2.70 4.70
N ALA A 20 1.48 1.74 4.83
CA ALA A 20 0.92 1.03 3.70
C ALA A 20 -0.60 1.22 3.71
N TRP A 21 -1.16 1.54 2.56
CA TRP A 21 -2.62 1.68 2.47
C TRP A 21 -3.09 1.18 1.11
N LYS A 22 -4.38 0.93 1.01
CA LYS A 22 -4.99 0.58 -0.27
C LYS A 22 -6.02 1.62 -0.64
N ALA A 23 -6.21 1.81 -1.94
CA ALA A 23 -7.21 2.72 -2.47
C ALA A 23 -8.12 1.93 -3.38
N THR A 24 -9.43 2.13 -3.22
CA THR A 24 -10.43 1.51 -4.09
C THR A 24 -11.04 2.62 -4.93
N GLU A 25 -10.91 2.51 -6.24
CA GLU A 25 -11.41 3.51 -7.15
C GLU A 25 -12.89 3.29 -7.45
N PRO A 26 -13.57 4.29 -8.00
CA PRO A 26 -15.01 4.15 -8.25
C PRO A 26 -15.38 3.01 -9.19
N ASP A 27 -14.45 2.62 -10.08
CA ASP A 27 -14.70 1.50 -11.00
C ASP A 27 -14.43 0.15 -10.34
N GLY A 28 -14.04 0.14 -9.06
CA GLY A 28 -13.79 -1.09 -8.33
C GLY A 28 -12.34 -1.53 -8.36
N GLU A 29 -11.48 -0.84 -9.09
CA GLU A 29 -10.07 -1.20 -9.14
C GLU A 29 -9.40 -0.85 -7.81
N VAL A 30 -8.54 -1.76 -7.32
CA VAL A 30 -7.85 -1.59 -6.06
C VAL A 30 -6.36 -1.46 -6.33
N THR A 31 -5.75 -0.44 -5.76
CA THR A 31 -4.31 -0.25 -5.81
C THR A 31 -3.75 -0.22 -4.40
N TYR A 32 -2.50 -0.62 -4.26
CA TYR A 32 -1.82 -0.68 -2.98
C TYR A 32 -0.65 0.29 -3.01
N HIS A 33 -0.44 0.98 -1.90
CA HIS A 33 0.57 2.03 -1.82
C HIS A 33 1.44 1.79 -0.61
N LEU A 34 2.74 1.96 -0.79
CA LEU A 34 3.71 1.78 0.28
C LEU A 34 4.59 3.00 0.32
N GLU A 35 4.46 3.77 1.39
CA GLU A 35 5.23 5.01 1.55
C GLU A 35 6.38 4.75 2.52
N LEU A 36 7.60 4.88 2.01
CA LEU A 36 8.82 4.59 2.78
C LEU A 36 9.66 5.85 2.83
N GLY A 37 9.33 6.73 3.77
CA GLY A 37 10.04 8.00 3.85
C GLY A 37 9.73 8.87 2.66
N THR A 38 10.72 9.07 1.79
CA THR A 38 10.55 9.95 0.62
C THR A 38 10.12 9.21 -0.64
N VAL A 39 9.94 7.90 -0.55
CA VAL A 39 9.58 7.08 -1.72
C VAL A 39 8.21 6.49 -1.50
N THR A 40 7.36 6.56 -2.53
CA THR A 40 6.06 5.90 -2.51
C THR A 40 6.00 4.91 -3.67
N LEU A 41 5.71 3.66 -3.35
CA LEU A 41 5.59 2.60 -4.35
C LEU A 41 4.11 2.28 -4.55
N HIS A 42 3.75 1.95 -5.78
CA HIS A 42 2.37 1.65 -6.16
C HIS A 42 2.31 0.24 -6.74
N PHE A 43 1.30 -0.53 -6.33
CA PHE A 43 1.16 -1.92 -6.74
C PHE A 43 -0.27 -2.21 -7.14
N PHE A 44 -0.44 -3.08 -8.13
CA PHE A 44 -1.71 -3.76 -8.34
C PHE A 44 -1.75 -5.01 -7.47
N LEU A 45 -2.91 -5.64 -7.43
CA LEU A 45 -3.13 -6.75 -6.47
C LEU A 45 -2.07 -7.85 -6.59
N GLU A 46 -1.79 -8.31 -7.81
CA GLU A 46 -0.85 -9.41 -7.97
C GLU A 46 0.55 -9.01 -7.56
N GLU A 47 0.94 -7.78 -7.88
CA GLU A 47 2.24 -7.26 -7.49
C GLU A 47 2.32 -7.12 -5.98
N TRP A 48 1.23 -6.68 -5.36
CA TRP A 48 1.19 -6.52 -3.90
C TRP A 48 1.33 -7.86 -3.21
N LYS A 49 0.66 -8.89 -3.73
CA LYS A 49 0.78 -10.22 -3.14
C LYS A 49 2.22 -10.71 -3.19
N GLU A 50 2.89 -10.49 -4.30
CA GLU A 50 4.27 -10.93 -4.43
C GLU A 50 5.20 -10.13 -3.51
N PHE A 51 4.95 -8.84 -3.38
CA PHE A 51 5.73 -8.03 -2.46
C PHE A 51 5.58 -8.51 -1.01
N VAL A 52 4.34 -8.79 -0.60
CA VAL A 52 4.10 -9.27 0.75
C VAL A 52 4.79 -10.61 0.98
N GLU A 53 4.77 -11.48 -0.01
CA GLU A 53 5.47 -12.75 0.09
C GLU A 53 6.97 -12.56 0.26
N LEU A 54 7.54 -11.67 -0.53
CA LEU A 54 8.96 -11.35 -0.41
C LEU A 54 9.28 -10.82 0.98
N ALA A 55 8.46 -9.89 1.47
CA ALA A 55 8.71 -9.29 2.77
C ALA A 55 8.68 -10.32 3.89
N ARG A 56 7.79 -11.31 3.78
CA ARG A 56 7.68 -12.35 4.80
C ARG A 56 8.88 -13.28 4.81
N LEU A 57 9.61 -13.35 3.71
CA LEU A 57 10.79 -14.20 3.60
C LEU A 57 12.06 -13.50 4.06
N LEU A 58 12.01 -12.19 4.25
CA LEU A 58 13.18 -11.44 4.67
C LEU A 58 13.52 -11.72 6.12
N PRO A 59 14.81 -11.93 6.44
CA PRO A 59 15.18 -12.05 7.83
C PRO A 59 15.08 -10.70 8.52
N GLU A 60 14.87 -10.74 9.84
CA GLU A 60 14.72 -9.49 10.59
C GLU A 60 16.04 -8.73 10.68
N THR A 61 17.14 -9.44 10.79
CA THR A 61 18.47 -8.82 10.81
C THR A 61 19.46 -9.73 10.15
#